data_e49efcb00fb7aa51e3e9d0c0b57ae7e6
#
_entry.id   e49efcb00fb7aa51e3e9d0c0b57ae7e6
#
_cell.length_a   1.000
_cell.length_b   1.000
_cell.length_c   1.000
_cell.angle_alpha   90.00
_cell.angle_beta   90.00
_cell.angle_gamma   90.00
#
_symmetry.space_group_name_H-M   'P 1'
#
loop_
_entity.id
_entity.type
_entity.pdbx_description
1 polymer ?
#
loop_
_entity_poly.entity_id
_entity_poly.type
_entity_poly.pdbx_seq_one_letter_code
_entity_poly.pdbx_strand_id
1 'polypeptide(L)'
;MSKSIISKVVEIENCNKDLLIKALYTAKFWETVNPTKKMEAKFVAPNVLYTRITDTIANIPIEMEGELVLQDKGDEEGKGRLIELNVRNNKDVKELEGRLRIKELASNKSKLGVFISHFNLSSDFLNLIGKSLSELTLRNKITEMLRKLERWVKNNSLKDLLS
;
A
#
# COMPACT_ATOMS: atom_id res chain seq x y z
N MET A 1 17.91 7.00 -11.17
CA MET A 1 16.88 6.72 -10.16
C MET A 1 15.64 7.59 -10.37
N SER A 2 14.48 6.98 -10.41
CA SER A 2 13.24 7.75 -10.55
C SER A 2 12.97 8.55 -9.28
N LYS A 3 12.62 9.82 -9.46
CA LYS A 3 12.24 10.67 -8.35
C LYS A 3 10.82 10.27 -7.89
N SER A 4 10.63 10.11 -6.59
CA SER A 4 9.31 9.79 -6.04
C SER A 4 8.38 10.99 -6.11
N ILE A 5 7.15 10.77 -6.58
CA ILE A 5 6.11 11.79 -6.56
C ILE A 5 5.36 11.79 -5.23
N ILE A 6 5.40 10.67 -4.51
CA ILE A 6 4.86 10.54 -3.16
C ILE A 6 5.90 9.82 -2.31
N SER A 7 6.22 10.38 -1.14
CA SER A 7 7.13 9.77 -0.17
C SER A 7 6.52 9.93 1.21
N LYS A 8 6.26 8.81 1.89
CA LYS A 8 5.76 8.78 3.26
C LYS A 8 6.59 7.79 4.06
N VAL A 9 7.10 8.24 5.20
CA VAL A 9 7.92 7.41 6.09
C VAL A 9 7.37 7.54 7.51
N VAL A 10 7.15 6.40 8.17
CA VAL A 10 6.67 6.36 9.56
C VAL A 10 7.49 5.38 10.37
N GLU A 11 7.61 5.64 11.68
CA GLU A 11 8.16 4.70 12.64
C GLU A 11 6.98 4.10 13.41
N ILE A 12 6.91 2.79 13.45
CA ILE A 12 5.77 2.08 14.02
C ILE A 12 6.23 1.24 15.20
N GLU A 13 5.67 1.54 16.38
CA GLU A 13 5.88 0.75 17.59
C GLU A 13 5.06 -0.55 17.52
N ASN A 14 5.47 -1.55 18.28
CA ASN A 14 4.82 -2.86 18.31
C ASN A 14 4.70 -3.48 16.93
N CYS A 15 5.75 -3.32 16.14
CA CYS A 15 5.78 -3.75 14.75
C CYS A 15 7.12 -4.41 14.44
N ASN A 16 7.14 -5.75 14.51
CA ASN A 16 8.32 -6.54 14.16
C ASN A 16 8.47 -6.56 12.64
N LYS A 17 9.68 -6.31 12.15
CA LYS A 17 9.97 -6.25 10.72
C LYS A 17 9.54 -7.52 9.97
N ASP A 18 9.93 -8.70 10.48
CA ASP A 18 9.65 -9.96 9.79
C ASP A 18 8.15 -10.25 9.76
N LEU A 19 7.44 -9.93 10.85
CA LEU A 19 5.99 -10.08 10.91
C LEU A 19 5.29 -9.12 9.95
N LEU A 20 5.78 -7.88 9.84
CA LEU A 20 5.22 -6.91 8.90
C LEU A 20 5.38 -7.39 7.46
N ILE A 21 6.56 -7.91 7.11
CA ILE A 21 6.81 -8.43 5.77
C ILE A 21 5.85 -9.60 5.47
N LYS A 22 5.69 -10.52 6.40
CA LYS A 22 4.76 -11.64 6.25
C LYS A 22 3.31 -11.15 6.11
N ALA A 23 2.92 -10.17 6.91
CA ALA A 23 1.57 -9.62 6.88
C ALA A 23 1.23 -8.99 5.52
N LEU A 24 2.20 -8.35 4.86
CA LEU A 24 2.00 -7.76 3.54
C LEU A 24 1.55 -8.78 2.49
N TYR A 25 1.83 -10.06 2.70
CA TYR A 25 1.42 -11.13 1.80
C TYR A 25 0.16 -11.85 2.26
N THR A 26 -0.64 -11.20 3.13
CA THR A 26 -1.96 -11.68 3.53
C THR A 26 -3.02 -10.68 3.10
N ALA A 27 -4.16 -11.17 2.61
CA ALA A 27 -5.28 -10.30 2.25
C ALA A 27 -5.82 -9.56 3.48
N LYS A 28 -5.78 -10.23 4.62
CA LYS A 28 -6.27 -9.69 5.89
C LYS A 28 -5.58 -8.40 6.31
N PHE A 29 -4.27 -8.29 6.03
CA PHE A 29 -3.53 -7.05 6.28
C PHE A 29 -4.13 -5.89 5.49
N TRP A 30 -4.31 -6.07 4.19
CA TRP A 30 -4.80 -5.01 3.30
C TRP A 30 -6.22 -4.58 3.65
N GLU A 31 -7.06 -5.55 3.99
CA GLU A 31 -8.43 -5.24 4.45
C GLU A 31 -8.43 -4.50 5.79
N THR A 32 -7.51 -4.86 6.69
CA THR A 32 -7.40 -4.23 8.00
C THR A 32 -6.96 -2.77 7.92
N VAL A 33 -6.00 -2.46 7.05
CA VAL A 33 -5.48 -1.09 6.90
C VAL A 33 -6.16 -0.32 5.76
N ASN A 34 -7.19 -0.88 5.18
CA ASN A 34 -7.90 -0.28 4.05
C ASN A 34 -8.32 1.17 4.34
N PRO A 35 -7.86 2.14 3.52
CA PRO A 35 -8.23 3.55 3.68
C PRO A 35 -9.48 3.94 2.90
N THR A 36 -10.13 3.00 2.21
CA THR A 36 -11.32 3.25 1.39
C THR A 36 -12.58 2.86 2.16
N LYS A 37 -13.75 3.14 1.60
CA LYS A 37 -15.02 2.77 2.23
C LYS A 37 -15.18 1.27 2.34
N LYS A 38 -14.79 0.55 1.27
CA LYS A 38 -14.87 -0.91 1.25
C LYS A 38 -13.77 -1.49 0.38
N MET A 39 -13.14 -2.56 0.84
CA MET A 39 -12.15 -3.29 0.06
C MET A 39 -12.37 -4.79 0.22
N GLU A 40 -12.40 -5.48 -0.91
CA GLU A 40 -12.30 -6.92 -0.95
C GLU A 40 -10.90 -7.24 -1.47
N ALA A 41 -10.18 -8.11 -0.78
CA ALA A 41 -8.80 -8.45 -1.15
C ALA A 41 -8.59 -9.95 -1.11
N LYS A 42 -7.80 -10.46 -2.06
CA LYS A 42 -7.35 -11.86 -2.04
C LYS A 42 -6.06 -11.99 -2.85
N PHE A 43 -5.20 -12.91 -2.44
CA PHE A 43 -4.02 -13.23 -3.22
C PHE A 43 -4.38 -14.27 -4.27
N VAL A 44 -4.21 -13.90 -5.54
CA VAL A 44 -4.48 -14.79 -6.69
C VAL A 44 -3.22 -15.53 -7.13
N ALA A 45 -2.07 -15.13 -6.60
CA ALA A 45 -0.77 -15.78 -6.72
C ALA A 45 0.04 -15.41 -5.47
N PRO A 46 1.18 -16.06 -5.20
CA PRO A 46 1.94 -15.77 -3.97
C PRO A 46 2.31 -14.30 -3.77
N ASN A 47 2.49 -13.56 -4.87
CA ASN A 47 2.90 -12.16 -4.81
C ASN A 47 1.94 -11.23 -5.56
N VAL A 48 0.73 -11.67 -5.84
CA VAL A 48 -0.25 -10.86 -6.59
C VAL A 48 -1.53 -10.72 -5.78
N LEU A 49 -1.80 -9.49 -5.37
CA LEU A 49 -2.98 -9.14 -4.59
C LEU A 49 -4.06 -8.58 -5.53
N TYR A 50 -5.19 -9.28 -5.60
CA TYR A 50 -6.37 -8.75 -6.25
C TYR A 50 -7.16 -7.91 -5.25
N THR A 51 -7.59 -6.71 -5.66
CA THR A 51 -8.45 -5.86 -4.83
C THR A 51 -9.63 -5.34 -5.63
N ARG A 52 -10.76 -5.20 -4.94
CA ARG A 52 -11.93 -4.49 -5.43
C ARG A 52 -12.28 -3.45 -4.39
N ILE A 53 -12.25 -2.19 -4.80
CA ILE A 53 -12.36 -1.05 -3.91
C ILE A 53 -13.60 -0.24 -4.25
N THR A 54 -14.36 0.15 -3.22
CA THR A 54 -15.47 1.08 -3.35
C THR A 54 -15.15 2.30 -2.50
N ASP A 55 -15.27 3.49 -3.08
CA ASP A 55 -14.96 4.73 -2.38
C ASP A 55 -15.69 5.91 -3.01
N THR A 56 -15.43 7.10 -2.48
CA THR A 56 -15.93 8.36 -3.03
C THR A 56 -14.77 9.35 -3.13
N ILE A 57 -14.57 9.93 -4.31
CA ILE A 57 -13.56 10.96 -4.53
C ILE A 57 -14.29 12.21 -5.00
N ALA A 58 -14.13 13.33 -4.26
CA ALA A 58 -14.80 14.61 -4.59
C ALA A 58 -16.30 14.43 -4.80
N ASN A 59 -16.94 13.64 -3.92
CA ASN A 59 -18.37 13.30 -3.96
C ASN A 59 -18.78 12.43 -5.15
N ILE A 60 -17.82 11.91 -5.92
CA ILE A 60 -18.07 11.01 -7.03
C ILE A 60 -17.86 9.57 -6.53
N PRO A 61 -18.91 8.71 -6.57
CA PRO A 61 -18.74 7.32 -6.20
C PRO A 61 -17.88 6.61 -7.24
N ILE A 62 -16.92 5.84 -6.76
CA ILE A 62 -16.02 5.07 -7.63
C ILE A 62 -15.97 3.62 -7.21
N GLU A 63 -15.73 2.75 -8.18
CA GLU A 63 -15.48 1.35 -7.95
C GLU A 63 -14.29 0.97 -8.84
N MET A 64 -13.26 0.38 -8.24
CA MET A 64 -12.03 0.04 -8.95
C MET A 64 -11.63 -1.38 -8.59
N GLU A 65 -11.18 -2.15 -9.58
CA GLU A 65 -10.63 -3.48 -9.33
C GLU A 65 -9.37 -3.70 -10.15
N GLY A 66 -8.48 -4.51 -9.63
CA GLY A 66 -7.24 -4.82 -10.31
C GLY A 66 -6.28 -5.58 -9.42
N GLU A 67 -5.08 -5.81 -9.93
CA GLU A 67 -4.05 -6.57 -9.23
C GLU A 67 -2.85 -5.69 -8.90
N LEU A 68 -2.33 -5.88 -7.69
CA LEU A 68 -1.10 -5.25 -7.22
C LEU A 68 -0.04 -6.35 -7.07
N VAL A 69 1.09 -6.18 -7.73
CA VAL A 69 2.21 -7.11 -7.65
C VAL A 69 3.20 -6.60 -6.61
N LEU A 70 3.54 -7.47 -5.65
CA LEU A 70 4.51 -7.17 -4.60
C LEU A 70 5.74 -8.05 -4.80
N GLN A 71 6.83 -7.48 -5.29
CA GLN A 71 8.08 -8.20 -5.54
C GLN A 71 9.07 -7.97 -4.43
N ASP A 72 9.30 -8.99 -3.61
CA ASP A 72 10.28 -8.95 -2.53
C ASP A 72 11.69 -9.07 -3.11
N LYS A 73 12.46 -7.99 -3.01
CA LYS A 73 13.83 -7.92 -3.53
C LYS A 73 14.88 -8.23 -2.47
N GLY A 74 14.45 -8.54 -1.24
CA GLY A 74 15.36 -8.86 -0.16
C GLY A 74 15.89 -7.64 0.58
N ASP A 75 16.78 -7.91 1.54
CA ASP A 75 17.38 -6.86 2.35
C ASP A 75 18.56 -6.21 1.62
N GLU A 76 18.65 -4.88 1.75
CA GLU A 76 19.80 -4.13 1.30
C GLU A 76 20.51 -3.54 2.52
N GLU A 77 21.83 -3.65 2.57
CA GLU A 77 22.63 -3.15 3.68
C GLU A 77 22.35 -1.67 3.94
N GLY A 78 22.01 -1.35 5.18
CA GLY A 78 21.74 0.02 5.62
C GLY A 78 20.38 0.59 5.19
N LYS A 79 19.64 -0.10 4.32
CA LYS A 79 18.38 0.40 3.79
C LYS A 79 17.15 -0.44 4.17
N GLY A 80 17.37 -1.65 4.65
CA GLY A 80 16.29 -2.57 5.02
C GLY A 80 15.75 -3.34 3.83
N ARG A 81 14.56 -3.91 4.01
CA ARG A 81 13.90 -4.74 3.00
C ARG A 81 13.29 -3.89 1.91
N LEU A 82 13.52 -4.29 0.66
CA LEU A 82 12.92 -3.64 -0.50
C LEU A 82 11.81 -4.53 -1.05
N ILE A 83 10.62 -3.97 -1.19
CA ILE A 83 9.51 -4.61 -1.88
C ILE A 83 9.04 -3.66 -2.97
N GLU A 84 9.14 -4.08 -4.23
CA GLU A 84 8.70 -3.27 -5.36
C GLU A 84 7.23 -3.50 -5.64
N LEU A 85 6.53 -2.43 -6.01
CA LEU A 85 5.11 -2.42 -6.27
C LEU A 85 4.83 -2.02 -7.71
N ASN A 86 3.94 -2.77 -8.38
CA ASN A 86 3.39 -2.35 -9.65
C ASN A 86 2.01 -2.99 -9.84
N VAL A 87 1.18 -2.37 -10.66
CA VAL A 87 -0.16 -2.90 -10.96
C VAL A 87 -0.15 -3.66 -12.29
N ARG A 88 -1.10 -4.57 -12.42
CA ARG A 88 -1.38 -5.29 -13.66
C ARG A 88 -2.87 -5.63 -13.71
N ASN A 89 -3.36 -5.99 -14.91
CA ASN A 89 -4.76 -6.36 -15.10
C ASN A 89 -5.72 -5.37 -14.44
N ASN A 90 -5.42 -4.07 -14.62
CA ASN A 90 -6.14 -2.99 -13.95
C ASN A 90 -6.60 -1.99 -15.01
N LYS A 91 -7.91 -1.90 -15.22
CA LYS A 91 -8.47 -0.99 -16.22
C LYS A 91 -8.58 0.45 -15.72
N ASP A 92 -8.57 0.64 -14.42
CA ASP A 92 -8.81 1.94 -13.78
C ASP A 92 -7.51 2.66 -13.43
N VAL A 93 -6.52 1.92 -12.97
CA VAL A 93 -5.17 2.43 -12.72
C VAL A 93 -4.28 1.95 -13.84
N LYS A 94 -3.96 2.84 -14.75
CA LYS A 94 -3.15 2.51 -15.92
C LYS A 94 -1.71 2.20 -15.56
N GLU A 95 -1.17 2.94 -14.60
CA GLU A 95 0.21 2.79 -14.16
C GLU A 95 0.33 3.10 -12.68
N LEU A 96 1.04 2.26 -11.95
CA LEU A 96 1.49 2.54 -10.59
C LEU A 96 2.80 1.80 -10.40
N GLU A 97 3.85 2.54 -10.10
CA GLU A 97 5.15 1.98 -9.76
C GLU A 97 5.62 2.62 -8.47
N GLY A 98 6.12 1.80 -7.59
CA GLY A 98 6.62 2.28 -6.31
C GLY A 98 7.37 1.22 -5.57
N ARG A 99 7.68 1.51 -4.31
CA ARG A 99 8.40 0.58 -3.45
C ARG A 99 8.07 0.81 -1.99
N LEU A 100 8.21 -0.25 -1.21
CA LEU A 100 8.19 -0.20 0.23
C LEU A 100 9.61 -0.44 0.74
N ARG A 101 9.99 0.29 1.77
CA ARG A 101 11.23 0.06 2.51
C ARG A 101 10.86 -0.24 3.95
N ILE A 102 11.36 -1.36 4.46
CA ILE A 102 11.08 -1.78 5.82
C ILE A 102 12.40 -2.00 6.53
N LYS A 103 12.67 -1.16 7.52
CA LYS A 103 13.92 -1.22 8.29
C LYS A 103 13.62 -1.51 9.75
N GLU A 104 14.36 -2.46 10.33
CA GLU A 104 14.24 -2.76 11.75
C GLU A 104 14.95 -1.67 12.55
N LEU A 105 14.25 -1.08 13.51
CA LEU A 105 14.82 -0.10 14.44
C LEU A 105 15.09 -0.72 15.80
N ALA A 106 14.27 -1.70 16.17
CA ALA A 106 14.42 -2.53 17.37
C ALA A 106 13.64 -3.81 17.13
N SER A 107 13.74 -4.79 18.01
CA SER A 107 13.08 -6.09 17.83
C SER A 107 11.57 -5.98 17.59
N ASN A 108 10.94 -4.93 18.07
CA ASN A 108 9.50 -4.72 17.95
C ASN A 108 9.16 -3.32 17.48
N LYS A 109 10.04 -2.72 16.69
CA LYS A 109 9.84 -1.38 16.14
C LYS A 109 10.43 -1.34 14.73
N SER A 110 9.64 -0.87 13.77
CA SER A 110 10.05 -0.78 12.37
C SER A 110 9.84 0.61 11.79
N LYS A 111 10.65 0.93 10.80
CA LYS A 111 10.48 2.11 9.97
C LYS A 111 9.94 1.66 8.64
N LEU A 112 8.79 2.18 8.25
CA LEU A 112 8.14 1.84 6.99
C LEU A 112 8.11 3.07 6.10
N GLY A 113 8.67 2.94 4.90
CA GLY A 113 8.60 3.97 3.87
C GLY A 113 7.78 3.49 2.68
N VAL A 114 6.95 4.38 2.15
CA VAL A 114 6.18 4.15 0.93
C VAL A 114 6.57 5.22 -0.07
N PHE A 115 7.08 4.79 -1.22
CA PHE A 115 7.58 5.69 -2.27
C PHE A 115 6.91 5.32 -3.58
N ILE A 116 6.18 6.27 -4.17
CA ILE A 116 5.54 6.10 -5.47
C ILE A 116 6.27 6.95 -6.49
N SER A 117 6.76 6.35 -7.56
CA SER A 117 7.49 7.04 -8.63
C SER A 117 6.61 7.36 -9.83
N HIS A 118 5.63 6.51 -10.13
CA HIS A 118 4.70 6.71 -11.25
C HIS A 118 3.29 6.36 -10.82
N PHE A 119 2.32 7.19 -11.23
CA PHE A 119 0.91 6.94 -10.97
C PHE A 119 0.07 7.62 -12.04
N ASN A 120 -0.70 6.84 -12.78
CA ASN A 120 -1.65 7.34 -13.77
C ASN A 120 -2.94 6.52 -13.72
N LEU A 121 -4.05 7.23 -13.65
CA LEU A 121 -5.36 6.63 -13.79
C LEU A 121 -5.70 6.49 -15.27
N SER A 122 -6.71 5.68 -15.58
CA SER A 122 -7.24 5.57 -16.94
C SER A 122 -7.80 6.92 -17.38
N SER A 123 -7.93 7.11 -18.71
CA SER A 123 -8.45 8.36 -19.27
C SER A 123 -9.81 8.76 -18.71
N ASP A 124 -10.69 7.77 -18.50
CA ASP A 124 -12.03 8.03 -17.96
C ASP A 124 -11.97 8.69 -16.58
N PHE A 125 -11.13 8.15 -15.68
CA PHE A 125 -10.96 8.73 -14.35
C PHE A 125 -10.22 10.06 -14.39
N LEU A 126 -9.20 10.19 -15.25
CA LEU A 126 -8.47 11.45 -15.37
C LEU A 126 -9.39 12.58 -15.86
N ASN A 127 -10.31 12.29 -16.76
CA ASN A 127 -11.28 13.27 -17.24
C ASN A 127 -12.26 13.70 -16.15
N LEU A 128 -12.59 12.78 -15.22
CA LEU A 128 -13.50 13.10 -14.13
C LEU A 128 -12.86 13.90 -13.00
N ILE A 129 -11.65 13.53 -12.58
CA ILE A 129 -11.06 14.11 -11.37
C ILE A 129 -9.75 14.88 -11.60
N GLY A 130 -9.10 14.69 -12.75
CA GLY A 130 -7.85 15.37 -13.08
C GLY A 130 -6.63 14.75 -12.39
N LYS A 131 -5.45 15.07 -12.94
CA LYS A 131 -4.19 14.47 -12.46
C LYS A 131 -3.82 14.94 -11.06
N SER A 132 -3.92 16.24 -10.79
CA SER A 132 -3.53 16.79 -9.48
C SER A 132 -4.37 16.23 -8.35
N LEU A 133 -5.69 16.11 -8.54
CA LEU A 133 -6.57 15.57 -7.53
C LEU A 133 -6.35 14.07 -7.35
N SER A 134 -6.05 13.33 -8.44
CA SER A 134 -5.77 11.90 -8.34
C SER A 134 -4.51 11.63 -7.52
N GLU A 135 -3.43 12.40 -7.73
CA GLU A 135 -2.20 12.26 -6.96
C GLU A 135 -2.40 12.63 -5.49
N LEU A 136 -3.14 13.72 -5.23
CA LEU A 136 -3.46 14.15 -3.87
C LEU A 136 -4.28 13.08 -3.15
N THR A 137 -5.25 12.48 -3.84
CA THR A 137 -6.08 11.41 -3.28
C THR A 137 -5.23 10.22 -2.91
N LEU A 138 -4.33 9.78 -3.79
CA LEU A 138 -3.44 8.65 -3.50
C LEU A 138 -2.57 8.95 -2.29
N ARG A 139 -1.98 10.15 -2.22
CA ARG A 139 -1.16 10.56 -1.08
C ARG A 139 -1.95 10.49 0.23
N ASN A 140 -3.17 10.99 0.23
CA ASN A 140 -4.03 10.98 1.42
C ASN A 140 -4.41 9.55 1.82
N LYS A 141 -4.68 8.68 0.84
CA LYS A 141 -5.00 7.27 1.12
C LYS A 141 -3.81 6.53 1.71
N ILE A 142 -2.61 6.76 1.20
CA ILE A 142 -1.39 6.18 1.76
C ILE A 142 -1.19 6.64 3.21
N THR A 143 -1.34 7.95 3.46
CA THR A 143 -1.21 8.51 4.80
C THR A 143 -2.22 7.87 5.76
N GLU A 144 -3.47 7.72 5.33
CA GLU A 144 -4.52 7.13 6.14
C GLU A 144 -4.26 5.65 6.42
N MET A 145 -3.78 4.91 5.42
CA MET A 145 -3.41 3.51 5.56
C MET A 145 -2.32 3.32 6.63
N LEU A 146 -1.29 4.17 6.59
CA LEU A 146 -0.21 4.13 7.57
C LEU A 146 -0.71 4.47 8.98
N ARG A 147 -1.61 5.44 9.09
CA ARG A 147 -2.23 5.79 10.39
C ARG A 147 -3.07 4.65 10.94
N LYS A 148 -3.80 3.97 10.09
CA LYS A 148 -4.59 2.79 10.51
C LYS A 148 -3.68 1.68 11.01
N LEU A 149 -2.57 1.44 10.32
CA LEU A 149 -1.60 0.44 10.77
C LEU A 149 -1.04 0.81 12.15
N GLU A 150 -0.59 2.05 12.33
CA GLU A 150 -0.07 2.51 13.61
C GLU A 150 -1.07 2.33 14.75
N ARG A 151 -2.33 2.68 14.51
CA ARG A 151 -3.40 2.55 15.53
C ARG A 151 -3.73 1.09 15.80
N TRP A 152 -3.80 0.28 14.75
CA TRP A 152 -4.18 -1.13 14.89
C TRP A 152 -3.17 -1.91 15.74
N VAL A 153 -1.87 -1.72 15.51
CA VAL A 153 -0.83 -2.45 16.25
C VAL A 153 -0.71 -2.00 17.72
N LYS A 154 -1.29 -0.88 18.10
CA LYS A 154 -1.33 -0.47 19.50
C LYS A 154 -2.13 -1.44 20.36
N ASN A 155 -3.15 -2.08 19.79
CA ASN A 155 -4.04 -2.97 20.51
C ASN A 155 -4.07 -4.39 19.95
N ASN A 156 -3.29 -4.68 18.93
CA ASN A 156 -3.30 -5.97 18.23
C ASN A 156 -1.88 -6.39 17.85
N SER A 157 -1.68 -7.69 17.68
CA SER A 157 -0.42 -8.22 17.20
C SER A 157 -0.49 -8.50 15.70
N LEU A 158 0.60 -8.22 14.98
CA LEU A 158 0.70 -8.58 13.56
C LEU A 158 0.53 -10.08 13.33
N LYS A 159 0.81 -10.91 14.35
CA LYS A 159 0.59 -12.35 14.27
C LYS A 159 -0.88 -12.70 14.00
N ASP A 160 -1.80 -11.85 14.46
CA ASP A 160 -3.23 -12.07 14.27
C ASP A 160 -3.63 -12.03 12.80
N LEU A 161 -2.81 -11.41 11.96
CA LEU A 161 -3.05 -11.31 10.52
C LEU A 161 -2.53 -12.52 9.75
N LEU A 162 -1.74 -13.37 10.41
CA LEU A 162 -1.07 -14.51 9.76
C LEU A 162 -1.83 -15.83 9.90
N SER A 163 -2.91 -15.84 10.66
CA SER A 163 -3.71 -17.05 10.89
C SER A 163 -4.92 -17.13 9.97
#